data_e1426084fbf612a706cae10526cb094b
#
_entry.id   e1426084fbf612a706cae10526cb094b
#
_cell.length_a   1.000
_cell.length_b   1.000
_cell.length_c   1.000
_cell.angle_alpha   90.00
_cell.angle_beta   90.00
_cell.angle_gamma   90.00
#
_symmetry.space_group_name_H-M   'P 1'
#
loop_
_entity.id
_entity.type
_entity.pdbx_description
1 polymer ?
#
loop_
_entity_poly.entity_id
_entity_poly.type
_entity_poly.pdbx_seq_one_letter_code
_entity_poly.pdbx_strand_id
1 'polypeptide(L)'
;MRSRIGKWEIYKGGTGNLDNDYCIYRYTDILLLRAEALCRKNNNWNDPVALATINQVRTLHGGVDPYTSMTEDKFLAERGREMFAEATRRADLIRFGKYNSAYRFHPQDPADNSGPSGINHLNIFPIPATQINANKNLKQNPGY
;
A
#
# COMPACT_ATOMS: atom_id res chain seq x y z
N MET A 1 -10.41 -3.43 -24.27
CA MET A 1 -8.94 -3.51 -24.16
C MET A 1 -8.60 -4.01 -22.78
N ARG A 2 -7.77 -5.05 -22.62
CA ARG A 2 -7.38 -5.56 -21.32
C ARG A 2 -6.05 -4.93 -20.93
N SER A 3 -6.00 -4.24 -19.77
CA SER A 3 -4.76 -3.69 -19.24
C SER A 3 -3.87 -4.81 -18.70
N ARG A 4 -2.57 -4.72 -18.94
CA ARG A 4 -1.57 -5.64 -18.37
C ARG A 4 -0.67 -4.88 -17.41
N ILE A 5 -0.23 -5.55 -16.36
CA ILE A 5 0.77 -5.00 -15.44
C ILE A 5 2.12 -5.11 -16.13
N GLY A 6 2.73 -3.96 -16.48
CA GLY A 6 4.04 -3.89 -17.11
C GLY A 6 5.16 -3.44 -16.19
N LYS A 7 4.96 -3.56 -14.84
CA LYS A 7 5.94 -3.10 -13.86
C LYS A 7 7.20 -3.96 -13.78
N TRP A 8 7.05 -5.23 -14.11
CA TRP A 8 8.13 -6.21 -14.11
C TRP A 8 8.42 -6.61 -15.55
N GLU A 9 9.69 -6.61 -15.92
CA GLU A 9 10.10 -7.05 -17.23
C GLU A 9 9.89 -8.58 -17.35
N ILE A 10 9.26 -8.98 -18.44
CA ILE A 10 8.99 -10.39 -18.75
C ILE A 10 9.58 -10.67 -20.11
N TYR A 11 10.52 -11.59 -20.18
CA TYR A 11 11.10 -12.04 -21.46
C TYR A 11 10.07 -12.75 -22.32
N LYS A 12 10.13 -12.49 -23.61
CA LYS A 12 9.39 -13.29 -24.58
C LYS A 12 9.99 -14.72 -24.59
N GLY A 13 9.16 -15.70 -24.26
CA GLY A 13 9.59 -17.10 -24.16
C GLY A 13 10.17 -17.49 -22.80
N GLY A 14 10.12 -16.61 -21.80
CA GLY A 14 10.51 -16.93 -20.42
C GLY A 14 9.61 -18.00 -19.79
N THR A 15 10.18 -18.79 -18.91
CA THR A 15 9.48 -19.75 -18.06
C THR A 15 8.96 -19.09 -16.79
N GLY A 16 8.31 -19.84 -15.88
CA GLY A 16 7.78 -19.27 -14.62
C GLY A 16 8.84 -18.73 -13.65
N ASN A 17 10.11 -19.07 -13.85
CA ASN A 17 11.24 -18.54 -13.08
C ASN A 17 12.06 -17.64 -13.99
N LEU A 18 12.11 -16.37 -13.66
CA LEU A 18 12.93 -15.35 -14.33
C LEU A 18 14.09 -14.97 -13.39
N ASP A 19 15.14 -14.39 -13.98
CA ASP A 19 16.33 -13.95 -13.27
C ASP A 19 16.27 -12.49 -12.80
N ASN A 20 15.09 -11.85 -12.93
CA ASN A 20 14.85 -10.52 -12.40
C ASN A 20 14.52 -10.56 -10.90
N ASP A 21 15.15 -9.68 -10.15
CA ASP A 21 14.98 -9.58 -8.70
C ASP A 21 13.66 -8.90 -8.31
N TYR A 22 13.07 -9.35 -7.19
CA TYR A 22 11.99 -8.64 -6.53
C TYR A 22 12.55 -7.56 -5.61
N CYS A 23 12.21 -6.31 -5.89
CA CYS A 23 12.66 -5.18 -5.08
C CYS A 23 11.86 -5.11 -3.77
N ILE A 24 12.49 -5.38 -2.63
CA ILE A 24 11.86 -5.27 -1.30
C ILE A 24 11.72 -3.81 -0.90
N TYR A 25 12.76 -3.01 -1.14
CA TYR A 25 12.78 -1.57 -0.93
C TYR A 25 13.40 -0.87 -2.13
N ARG A 26 12.85 0.26 -2.51
CA ARG A 26 13.40 1.11 -3.56
C ARG A 26 13.42 2.58 -3.16
N TYR A 27 14.26 3.34 -3.81
CA TYR A 27 14.49 4.74 -3.45
C TYR A 27 13.19 5.57 -3.44
N THR A 28 12.28 5.32 -4.36
CA THR A 28 10.98 6.00 -4.42
C THR A 28 10.14 5.75 -3.17
N ASP A 29 10.16 4.54 -2.62
CA ASP A 29 9.46 4.25 -1.36
C ASP A 29 9.99 5.14 -0.23
N ILE A 30 11.31 5.27 -0.12
CA ILE A 30 11.96 6.13 0.89
C ILE A 30 11.60 7.61 0.68
N LEU A 31 11.55 8.08 -0.57
CA LEU A 31 11.12 9.45 -0.87
C LEU A 31 9.68 9.69 -0.43
N LEU A 32 8.76 8.79 -0.73
CA LEU A 32 7.37 8.90 -0.33
C LEU A 32 7.21 8.79 1.19
N LEU A 33 7.93 7.90 1.87
CA LEU A 33 7.92 7.81 3.34
C LEU A 33 8.45 9.10 3.99
N ARG A 34 9.52 9.70 3.42
CA ARG A 34 10.02 11.00 3.87
C ARG A 34 8.98 12.10 3.69
N ALA A 35 8.30 12.14 2.54
CA ALA A 35 7.23 13.12 2.29
C ALA A 35 6.07 12.95 3.29
N GLU A 36 5.63 11.70 3.56
CA GLU A 36 4.63 11.41 4.58
C GLU A 36 5.07 11.89 5.98
N ALA A 37 6.31 11.60 6.36
CA ALA A 37 6.85 12.02 7.65
C ALA A 37 6.86 13.55 7.81
N LEU A 38 7.17 14.29 6.77
CA LEU A 38 7.10 15.77 6.76
C LEU A 38 5.67 16.26 6.93
N CYS A 39 4.71 15.70 6.18
CA CYS A 39 3.30 16.05 6.30
C CYS A 39 2.79 15.82 7.73
N ARG A 40 3.10 14.67 8.32
CA ARG A 40 2.68 14.32 9.69
C ARG A 40 3.36 15.19 10.73
N LYS A 41 4.68 15.42 10.62
CA LYS A 41 5.44 16.27 11.54
C LYS A 41 4.88 17.69 11.57
N ASN A 42 4.54 18.24 10.41
CA ASN A 42 4.06 19.60 10.26
C ASN A 42 2.53 19.71 10.37
N ASN A 43 1.85 18.60 10.58
CA ASN A 43 0.38 18.48 10.55
C ASN A 43 -0.24 19.17 9.32
N ASN A 44 0.43 19.02 8.19
CA ASN A 44 0.06 19.67 6.94
C ASN A 44 0.30 18.76 5.74
N TRP A 45 -0.77 18.20 5.20
CA TRP A 45 -0.66 17.35 3.99
C TRP A 45 -0.30 18.13 2.73
N ASN A 46 -0.40 19.46 2.78
CA ASN A 46 0.03 20.33 1.69
C ASN A 46 1.40 20.98 1.99
N ASP A 47 2.25 20.32 2.75
CA ASP A 47 3.63 20.75 2.98
C ASP A 47 4.37 20.91 1.64
N PRO A 48 4.99 22.08 1.36
CA PRO A 48 5.55 22.36 0.05
C PRO A 48 6.72 21.46 -0.32
N VAL A 49 7.51 21.01 0.66
CA VAL A 49 8.65 20.11 0.41
C VAL A 49 8.15 18.68 0.12
N ALA A 50 7.15 18.25 0.86
CA ALA A 50 6.49 16.97 0.61
C ALA A 50 5.80 16.97 -0.76
N LEU A 51 5.04 18.02 -1.08
CA LEU A 51 4.36 18.17 -2.37
C LEU A 51 5.35 18.15 -3.55
N ALA A 52 6.46 18.87 -3.42
CA ALA A 52 7.52 18.87 -4.45
C ALA A 52 8.10 17.48 -4.66
N THR A 53 8.35 16.72 -3.59
CA THR A 53 8.87 15.35 -3.65
C THR A 53 7.88 14.40 -4.33
N ILE A 54 6.60 14.50 -3.98
CA ILE A 54 5.54 13.66 -4.59
C ILE A 54 5.40 13.98 -6.07
N ASN A 55 5.41 15.27 -6.43
CA ASN A 55 5.32 15.70 -7.82
C ASN A 55 6.52 15.26 -8.66
N GLN A 56 7.71 15.24 -8.08
CA GLN A 56 8.90 14.68 -8.72
C GLN A 56 8.68 13.20 -9.09
N VAL A 57 8.23 12.38 -8.15
CA VAL A 57 7.93 10.97 -8.39
C VAL A 57 6.83 10.82 -9.46
N ARG A 58 5.76 11.57 -9.31
CA ARG A 58 4.59 11.52 -10.19
C ARG A 58 4.92 11.87 -11.63
N THR A 59 5.69 12.91 -11.86
CA THR A 59 6.06 13.36 -13.21
C THR A 59 7.11 12.48 -13.86
N LEU A 60 8.11 12.00 -13.09
CA LEU A 60 9.17 11.15 -13.61
C LEU A 60 8.68 9.73 -13.95
N HIS A 61 7.82 9.15 -13.12
CA HIS A 61 7.39 7.76 -13.30
C HIS A 61 6.06 7.63 -14.03
N GLY A 62 5.12 8.53 -13.77
CA GLY A 62 3.78 8.47 -14.33
C GLY A 62 3.59 9.30 -15.59
N GLY A 63 4.47 10.26 -15.89
CA GLY A 63 4.32 11.20 -17.00
C GLY A 63 3.02 12.02 -16.94
N VAL A 64 2.48 12.22 -15.74
CA VAL A 64 1.21 12.89 -15.48
C VAL A 64 1.41 14.23 -14.79
N ASP A 65 0.43 15.13 -14.92
CA ASP A 65 0.51 16.47 -14.38
C ASP A 65 0.72 16.48 -12.85
N PRO A 66 1.55 17.42 -12.36
CA PRO A 66 1.80 17.57 -10.94
C PRO A 66 0.53 18.00 -10.20
N TYR A 67 0.44 17.64 -8.93
CA TYR A 67 -0.59 18.16 -8.05
C TYR A 67 -0.32 19.64 -7.72
N THR A 68 -1.36 20.44 -7.76
CA THR A 68 -1.33 21.82 -7.25
C THR A 68 -1.54 21.90 -5.74
N SER A 69 -2.19 20.87 -5.18
CA SER A 69 -2.42 20.73 -3.74
C SER A 69 -2.54 19.26 -3.35
N MET A 70 -2.13 18.93 -2.13
CA MET A 70 -2.17 17.58 -1.58
C MET A 70 -3.10 17.49 -0.39
N THR A 71 -3.80 16.35 -0.30
CA THR A 71 -4.53 15.92 0.90
C THR A 71 -4.05 14.54 1.30
N GLU A 72 -4.39 14.09 2.50
CA GLU A 72 -4.07 12.74 2.97
C GLU A 72 -4.55 11.66 2.01
N ASP A 73 -5.79 11.76 1.55
CA ASP A 73 -6.37 10.78 0.62
C ASP A 73 -5.69 10.80 -0.75
N LYS A 74 -5.34 11.98 -1.27
CA LYS A 74 -4.56 12.11 -2.52
C LYS A 74 -3.17 11.47 -2.38
N PHE A 75 -2.51 11.71 -1.24
CA PHE A 75 -1.21 11.10 -0.95
C PHE A 75 -1.30 9.58 -0.91
N LEU A 76 -2.25 9.04 -0.14
CA LEU A 76 -2.47 7.60 -0.03
C LEU A 76 -2.82 6.96 -1.38
N ALA A 77 -3.58 7.66 -2.22
CA ALA A 77 -3.91 7.22 -3.57
C ALA A 77 -2.68 7.21 -4.49
N GLU A 78 -1.84 8.26 -4.41
CA GLU A 78 -0.61 8.32 -5.21
C GLU A 78 0.38 7.23 -4.80
N ARG A 79 0.57 7.05 -3.49
CA ARG A 79 1.39 5.96 -2.97
C ARG A 79 0.89 4.58 -3.44
N GLY A 80 -0.44 4.38 -3.46
CA GLY A 80 -1.05 3.15 -3.96
C GLY A 80 -0.82 2.88 -5.45
N ARG A 81 -0.76 3.93 -6.27
CA ARG A 81 -0.43 3.82 -7.71
C ARG A 81 1.04 3.53 -7.93
N GLU A 82 1.90 4.29 -7.26
CA GLU A 82 3.34 4.19 -7.40
C GLU A 82 3.87 2.83 -6.89
N MET A 83 3.37 2.38 -5.74
CA MET A 83 3.79 1.14 -5.08
C MET A 83 2.92 -0.07 -5.46
N PHE A 84 2.16 0.03 -6.56
CA PHE A 84 1.31 -1.07 -7.04
C PHE A 84 2.13 -2.33 -7.30
N ALA A 85 1.63 -3.50 -6.86
CA ALA A 85 2.29 -4.81 -6.94
C ALA A 85 3.59 -4.95 -6.13
N GLU A 86 3.85 -4.07 -5.14
CA GLU A 86 5.04 -4.12 -4.28
C GLU A 86 4.71 -4.48 -2.81
N ALA A 87 3.56 -5.09 -2.56
CA ALA A 87 3.10 -5.58 -1.26
C ALA A 87 3.00 -4.53 -0.12
N THR A 88 3.09 -3.23 -0.43
CA THR A 88 3.05 -2.16 0.59
C THR A 88 1.64 -1.73 0.97
N ARG A 89 0.64 -1.96 0.11
CA ARG A 89 -0.71 -1.37 0.23
C ARG A 89 -1.41 -1.68 1.56
N ARG A 90 -1.30 -2.91 2.07
CA ARG A 90 -1.91 -3.30 3.35
C ARG A 90 -1.35 -2.46 4.50
N ALA A 91 -0.03 -2.35 4.59
CA ALA A 91 0.65 -1.57 5.62
C ALA A 91 0.29 -0.08 5.52
N ASP A 92 0.22 0.47 4.31
CA ASP A 92 -0.20 1.84 4.07
C ASP A 92 -1.63 2.09 4.55
N LEU A 93 -2.58 1.25 4.17
CA LEU A 93 -3.98 1.39 4.58
C LEU A 93 -4.15 1.29 6.10
N ILE A 94 -3.42 0.40 6.78
CA ILE A 94 -3.44 0.30 8.25
C ILE A 94 -2.88 1.58 8.87
N ARG A 95 -1.73 2.06 8.40
CA ARG A 95 -1.07 3.27 8.92
C ARG A 95 -1.91 4.54 8.75
N PHE A 96 -2.72 4.59 7.70
CA PHE A 96 -3.66 5.67 7.42
C PHE A 96 -5.05 5.46 8.06
N GLY A 97 -5.27 4.39 8.81
CA GLY A 97 -6.57 4.08 9.40
C GLY A 97 -7.68 3.76 8.40
N LYS A 98 -7.32 3.43 7.16
CA LYS A 98 -8.27 3.21 6.06
C LYS A 98 -8.51 1.72 5.74
N TYR A 99 -7.76 0.80 6.37
CA TYR A 99 -7.82 -0.61 6.02
C TYR A 99 -9.20 -1.22 6.24
N ASN A 100 -9.85 -0.87 7.34
CA ASN A 100 -11.15 -1.43 7.72
C ASN A 100 -12.36 -0.68 7.13
N SER A 101 -12.15 0.47 6.48
CA SER A 101 -13.24 1.32 6.01
C SER A 101 -13.32 1.48 4.50
N ALA A 102 -12.22 1.28 3.78
CA ALA A 102 -12.10 1.65 2.36
C ALA A 102 -11.92 0.48 1.41
N TYR A 103 -11.88 -0.75 1.92
CA TYR A 103 -11.54 -1.90 1.10
C TYR A 103 -12.78 -2.60 0.57
N ARG A 104 -13.02 -2.50 -0.73
CA ARG A 104 -13.97 -3.36 -1.45
C ARG A 104 -13.17 -4.45 -2.16
N PHE A 105 -13.37 -5.70 -1.78
CA PHE A 105 -12.74 -6.85 -2.43
C PHE A 105 -13.22 -7.03 -3.86
N HIS A 106 -14.50 -6.78 -4.10
CA HIS A 106 -15.13 -6.88 -5.40
C HIS A 106 -15.91 -5.59 -5.71
N PRO A 107 -15.23 -4.55 -6.25
CA PRO A 107 -15.90 -3.28 -6.55
C PRO A 107 -17.02 -3.39 -7.58
N GLN A 108 -17.13 -4.53 -8.27
CA GLN A 108 -18.20 -4.81 -9.24
C GLN A 108 -19.43 -5.48 -8.61
N ASP A 109 -19.36 -5.94 -7.37
CA ASP A 109 -20.51 -6.47 -6.64
C ASP A 109 -21.00 -5.42 -5.64
N PRO A 110 -22.14 -4.74 -5.93
CA PRO A 110 -22.71 -3.75 -5.01
C PRO A 110 -23.17 -4.37 -3.67
N ALA A 111 -23.39 -5.68 -3.62
CA ALA A 111 -23.78 -6.43 -2.43
C ALA A 111 -22.56 -6.87 -1.61
N ASP A 112 -21.36 -6.87 -2.20
CA ASP A 112 -20.13 -7.17 -1.49
C ASP A 112 -19.64 -5.98 -0.66
N ASN A 113 -20.32 -5.77 0.46
CA ASN A 113 -19.84 -4.94 1.55
C ASN A 113 -18.89 -5.71 2.48
N SER A 114 -18.41 -6.88 2.06
CA SER A 114 -17.56 -7.77 2.84
C SER A 114 -16.12 -7.25 3.02
N GLY A 115 -15.80 -6.06 2.52
CA GLY A 115 -14.63 -5.35 2.98
C GLY A 115 -14.63 -5.30 4.51
N PRO A 116 -13.48 -5.33 5.17
CA PRO A 116 -13.34 -5.48 6.62
C PRO A 116 -13.89 -4.30 7.44
N SER A 117 -15.05 -3.78 7.06
CA SER A 117 -15.77 -2.73 7.76
C SER A 117 -16.09 -3.20 9.16
N GLY A 118 -15.43 -2.58 10.13
CA GLY A 118 -15.62 -2.87 11.54
C GLY A 118 -14.83 -4.06 12.11
N ILE A 119 -14.03 -4.76 11.31
CA ILE A 119 -13.26 -5.92 11.77
C ILE A 119 -11.80 -5.49 12.04
N ASN A 120 -11.60 -4.78 13.14
CA ASN A 120 -10.27 -4.26 13.52
C ASN A 120 -9.22 -5.35 13.76
N HIS A 121 -9.62 -6.59 14.05
CA HIS A 121 -8.67 -7.67 14.31
C HIS A 121 -7.84 -8.03 13.05
N LEU A 122 -8.34 -7.81 11.84
CA LEU A 122 -7.61 -8.07 10.60
C LEU A 122 -6.36 -7.18 10.41
N ASN A 123 -6.19 -6.14 11.23
CA ASN A 123 -4.96 -5.34 11.26
C ASN A 123 -3.75 -6.15 11.75
N ILE A 124 -4.00 -7.20 12.52
CA ILE A 124 -2.98 -8.09 13.09
C ILE A 124 -3.19 -9.49 12.49
N PHE A 125 -2.13 -10.23 12.28
CA PHE A 125 -2.26 -11.63 11.85
C PHE A 125 -2.55 -12.55 13.04
N PRO A 126 -3.29 -13.66 12.85
CA PRO A 126 -3.44 -14.67 13.90
C PRO A 126 -2.10 -15.34 14.19
N ILE A 127 -1.91 -15.74 15.45
CA ILE A 127 -0.81 -16.62 15.82
C ILE A 127 -1.17 -18.02 15.30
N PRO A 128 -0.28 -18.70 14.55
CA PRO A 128 -0.56 -20.03 14.04
C PRO A 128 -0.93 -21.02 15.15
N ALA A 129 -1.95 -21.83 14.93
CA ALA A 129 -2.44 -22.80 15.93
C ALA A 129 -1.33 -23.74 16.42
N THR A 130 -0.40 -24.13 15.56
CA THR A 130 0.77 -24.95 15.91
C THR A 130 1.64 -24.29 16.97
N GLN A 131 1.82 -22.98 16.92
CA GLN A 131 2.60 -22.22 17.91
C GLN A 131 1.89 -22.12 19.23
N ILE A 132 0.57 -21.88 19.24
CA ILE A 132 -0.24 -21.83 20.44
C ILE A 132 -0.25 -23.22 21.14
N ASN A 133 -0.37 -24.28 20.35
CA ASN A 133 -0.36 -25.65 20.90
C ASN A 133 0.99 -26.04 21.48
N ALA A 134 2.09 -25.56 20.91
CA ALA A 134 3.44 -25.82 21.40
C ALA A 134 3.80 -24.97 22.62
N ASN A 135 3.22 -23.79 22.79
CA ASN A 135 3.52 -22.90 23.91
C ASN A 135 2.22 -22.41 24.56
N LYS A 136 1.88 -23.01 25.70
CA LYS A 136 0.67 -22.70 26.48
C LYS A 136 0.62 -21.27 27.08
N ASN A 137 1.74 -20.54 27.06
CA ASN A 137 1.78 -19.15 27.51
C ASN A 137 1.35 -18.18 26.40
N LEU A 138 1.25 -18.63 25.14
CA LEU A 138 0.74 -17.80 24.06
C LEU A 138 -0.79 -17.71 24.15
N LYS A 139 -1.26 -16.48 23.95
CA LYS A 139 -2.70 -16.19 23.80
C LYS A 139 -2.94 -15.66 22.40
N GLN A 140 -4.00 -16.14 21.76
CA GLN A 140 -4.41 -15.67 20.45
C GLN A 140 -4.74 -14.18 20.48
N ASN A 141 -4.45 -13.50 19.35
CA ASN A 141 -4.87 -12.12 19.16
C ASN A 141 -6.40 -12.01 19.21
N PRO A 142 -6.95 -10.89 19.75
CA PRO A 142 -8.40 -10.73 19.84
C PRO A 142 -9.07 -10.85 18.47
N GLY A 143 -10.17 -11.61 18.40
CA GLY A 143 -10.96 -11.79 17.19
C GLY A 143 -10.65 -13.06 16.36
N TYR A 144 -9.65 -13.85 16.79
CA TYR A 144 -9.28 -15.12 16.16
C TYR A 144 -9.52 -16.31 17.06
#